data_bcd17fdd6e1b8876244b34831a0b5508
#
_entry.id   bcd17fdd6e1b8876244b34831a0b5508
#
_cell.length_a   1.000
_cell.length_b   1.000
_cell.length_c   1.000
_cell.angle_alpha   90.00
_cell.angle_beta   90.00
_cell.angle_gamma   90.00
#
_symmetry.space_group_name_H-M   'P 1'
#
loop_
_entity.id
_entity.type
_entity.pdbx_description
1 polymer ?
#
loop_
_entity_poly.entity_id
_entity_poly.type
_entity_poly.pdbx_seq_one_letter_code
_entity_poly.pdbx_strand_id
1 'polypeptide(L)'
;VDCSSESWRHLAECLRVKHGVDYCSMVTGIHWPEGGPDKNWEVVYHFMRMGISEPPVIDGMVQPIMTDPSSLRGKEVPLEIEVRVALPETREPKVASVQDIWAGADWNEKETWDLVGIDFEGHVGMRRVLQPHETPVGFHPLQKQHKLRYHDFEEMYDDAQGFLRKPSDAGKVK
;
A
#
# COMPACT_ATOMS: atom_id res chain seq x y z
N VAL A 1 -0.59 -15.31 -2.66
CA VAL A 1 -0.86 -15.62 -4.07
C VAL A 1 0.06 -14.78 -4.93
N ASP A 2 0.88 -15.42 -5.79
CA ASP A 2 1.73 -14.69 -6.73
C ASP A 2 1.01 -14.54 -8.07
N CYS A 3 1.13 -13.36 -8.67
CA CYS A 3 0.43 -12.99 -9.89
C CYS A 3 1.34 -12.15 -10.80
N SER A 4 1.18 -12.29 -12.12
CA SER A 4 1.81 -11.38 -13.07
C SER A 4 1.01 -10.08 -13.21
N SER A 5 1.65 -9.00 -13.61
CA SER A 5 0.97 -7.71 -13.85
C SER A 5 -0.16 -7.81 -14.89
N GLU A 6 0.01 -8.66 -15.90
CA GLU A 6 -1.00 -8.88 -16.94
C GLU A 6 -2.28 -9.56 -16.42
N SER A 7 -2.13 -10.48 -15.46
CA SER A 7 -3.25 -11.24 -14.88
C SER A 7 -3.87 -10.53 -13.68
N TRP A 8 -3.20 -9.53 -13.15
CA TRP A 8 -3.57 -8.87 -11.90
C TRP A 8 -4.99 -8.32 -11.91
N ARG A 9 -5.35 -7.54 -12.91
CA ARG A 9 -6.67 -6.91 -12.97
C ARG A 9 -7.80 -7.95 -12.98
N HIS A 10 -7.63 -9.02 -13.73
CA HIS A 10 -8.62 -10.10 -13.78
C HIS A 10 -8.74 -10.84 -12.45
N LEU A 11 -7.60 -11.08 -11.78
CA LEU A 11 -7.60 -11.68 -10.44
C LEU A 11 -8.33 -10.79 -9.43
N ALA A 12 -8.09 -9.48 -9.46
CA ALA A 12 -8.74 -8.51 -8.58
C ALA A 12 -10.28 -8.54 -8.73
N GLU A 13 -10.77 -8.52 -9.96
CA GLU A 13 -12.21 -8.65 -10.25
C GLU A 13 -12.78 -9.98 -9.78
N CYS A 14 -12.03 -11.07 -9.96
CA CYS A 14 -12.42 -12.39 -9.48
C CYS A 14 -12.53 -12.43 -7.95
N LEU A 15 -11.55 -11.88 -7.24
CA LEU A 15 -11.55 -11.79 -5.78
C LEU A 15 -12.79 -10.99 -5.28
N ARG A 16 -13.11 -9.89 -5.91
CA ARG A 16 -14.27 -9.08 -5.55
C ARG A 16 -15.58 -9.80 -5.83
N VAL A 17 -15.78 -10.26 -7.05
CA VAL A 17 -17.09 -10.77 -7.51
C VAL A 17 -17.36 -12.20 -7.04
N LYS A 18 -16.39 -13.11 -7.23
CA LYS A 18 -16.58 -14.54 -6.93
C LYS A 18 -16.34 -14.87 -5.47
N HIS A 19 -15.30 -14.24 -4.87
CA HIS A 19 -14.87 -14.58 -3.51
C HIS A 19 -15.38 -13.60 -2.45
N GLY A 20 -16.03 -12.49 -2.83
CA GLY A 20 -16.63 -11.55 -1.90
C GLY A 20 -15.61 -10.80 -1.05
N VAL A 21 -14.39 -10.60 -1.57
CA VAL A 21 -13.35 -9.79 -0.89
C VAL A 21 -13.78 -8.33 -0.94
N ASP A 22 -14.04 -7.75 0.21
CA ASP A 22 -14.71 -6.45 0.34
C ASP A 22 -13.79 -5.32 0.83
N TYR A 23 -12.64 -5.65 1.36
CA TYR A 23 -11.72 -4.66 1.92
C TYR A 23 -10.29 -4.82 1.41
N CYS A 24 -9.69 -3.71 0.95
CA CYS A 24 -8.26 -3.58 0.67
C CYS A 24 -7.63 -2.83 1.84
N SER A 25 -6.87 -3.53 2.67
CA SER A 25 -6.28 -2.97 3.89
C SER A 25 -4.97 -2.25 3.62
N MET A 26 -4.19 -2.74 2.65
CA MET A 26 -2.87 -2.18 2.37
C MET A 26 -2.44 -2.48 0.94
N VAL A 27 -1.71 -1.53 0.34
CA VAL A 27 -0.94 -1.69 -0.90
C VAL A 27 0.47 -1.21 -0.63
N THR A 28 1.45 -2.08 -0.85
CA THR A 28 2.86 -1.77 -0.57
C THR A 28 3.72 -2.06 -1.79
N GLY A 29 4.45 -1.06 -2.26
CA GLY A 29 5.44 -1.21 -3.32
C GLY A 29 6.82 -1.55 -2.76
N ILE A 30 7.55 -2.42 -3.45
CA ILE A 30 8.89 -2.82 -3.09
C ILE A 30 9.78 -2.72 -4.32
N HIS A 31 10.97 -2.15 -4.14
CA HIS A 31 12.03 -2.12 -5.15
C HIS A 31 13.10 -3.16 -4.80
N TRP A 32 13.34 -4.10 -5.73
CA TRP A 32 14.33 -5.18 -5.62
C TRP A 32 15.45 -4.98 -6.67
N PRO A 33 16.47 -4.15 -6.43
CA PRO A 33 17.54 -3.89 -7.42
C PRO A 33 18.30 -5.15 -7.89
N GLU A 34 18.31 -6.18 -7.03
CA GLU A 34 18.98 -7.45 -7.29
C GLU A 34 17.99 -8.59 -7.61
N GLY A 35 16.71 -8.25 -7.82
CA GLY A 35 15.64 -9.24 -8.06
C GLY A 35 15.65 -9.86 -9.46
N GLY A 36 16.50 -9.37 -10.34
CA GLY A 36 16.60 -9.84 -11.73
C GLY A 36 15.56 -9.23 -12.65
N PRO A 37 15.58 -9.60 -13.94
CA PRO A 37 14.78 -8.93 -14.98
C PRO A 37 13.26 -9.07 -14.80
N ASP A 38 12.82 -10.14 -14.17
CA ASP A 38 11.38 -10.44 -14.04
C ASP A 38 10.78 -9.94 -12.73
N LYS A 39 11.61 -9.61 -11.75
CA LYS A 39 11.17 -9.16 -10.42
C LYS A 39 12.08 -8.06 -9.89
N ASN A 40 12.09 -6.93 -10.56
CA ASN A 40 12.80 -5.75 -10.07
C ASN A 40 11.91 -4.88 -9.18
N TRP A 41 10.60 -4.95 -9.41
CA TRP A 41 9.59 -4.31 -8.59
C TRP A 41 8.51 -5.31 -8.18
N GLU A 42 7.87 -5.03 -7.07
CA GLU A 42 6.77 -5.85 -6.55
C GLU A 42 5.73 -4.95 -5.89
N VAL A 43 4.47 -5.28 -6.10
CA VAL A 43 3.37 -4.69 -5.33
C VAL A 43 2.71 -5.79 -4.52
N VAL A 44 2.61 -5.57 -3.23
CA VAL A 44 1.95 -6.47 -2.29
C VAL A 44 0.63 -5.85 -1.86
N TYR A 45 -0.45 -6.56 -2.10
CA TYR A 45 -1.79 -6.18 -1.70
C TYR A 45 -2.25 -7.07 -0.55
N HIS A 46 -2.78 -6.46 0.48
CA HIS A 46 -3.48 -7.15 1.56
C HIS A 46 -4.97 -6.91 1.43
N PHE A 47 -5.71 -7.99 1.28
CA PHE A 47 -7.15 -7.98 1.16
C PHE A 47 -7.79 -8.76 2.30
N MET A 48 -8.99 -8.33 2.64
CA MET A 48 -9.80 -9.02 3.64
C MET A 48 -11.22 -9.21 3.12
N ARG A 49 -11.80 -10.34 3.47
CA ARG A 49 -13.23 -10.55 3.45
C ARG A 49 -13.67 -10.53 4.91
N MET A 50 -14.45 -9.52 5.27
CA MET A 50 -14.81 -9.29 6.67
C MET A 50 -15.86 -10.28 7.17
N GLY A 51 -16.60 -10.90 6.24
CA GLY A 51 -17.68 -11.83 6.60
C GLY A 51 -18.82 -11.15 7.38
N ILE A 52 -19.00 -9.84 7.20
CA ILE A 52 -19.99 -9.07 7.92
C ILE A 52 -21.37 -9.31 7.29
N SER A 53 -22.25 -9.98 8.03
CA SER A 53 -23.67 -9.93 7.75
C SER A 53 -24.24 -8.60 8.26
N GLU A 54 -25.25 -8.06 7.60
CA GLU A 54 -25.95 -6.89 8.13
C GLU A 54 -26.48 -7.23 9.54
N PRO A 55 -26.23 -6.39 10.54
CA PRO A 55 -26.73 -6.68 11.88
C PRO A 55 -28.27 -6.68 11.88
N PRO A 56 -28.92 -7.66 12.54
CA PRO A 56 -30.37 -7.70 12.63
C PRO A 56 -30.89 -6.47 13.36
N VAL A 57 -31.96 -5.88 12.83
CA VAL A 57 -32.66 -4.78 13.46
C VAL A 57 -33.92 -5.33 14.10
N ILE A 58 -33.99 -5.26 15.42
CA ILE A 58 -35.18 -5.67 16.21
C ILE A 58 -35.71 -4.43 16.93
N ASP A 59 -37.01 -4.13 16.73
CA ASP A 59 -37.67 -2.95 17.32
C ASP A 59 -36.97 -1.62 17.03
N GLY A 60 -36.39 -1.48 15.82
CA GLY A 60 -35.63 -0.28 15.40
C GLY A 60 -34.24 -0.14 16.00
N MET A 61 -33.78 -1.10 16.80
CA MET A 61 -32.42 -1.12 17.35
C MET A 61 -31.57 -2.16 16.64
N VAL A 62 -30.35 -1.72 16.25
CA VAL A 62 -29.32 -2.60 15.69
C VAL A 62 -28.83 -3.53 16.79
N GLN A 63 -28.97 -4.83 16.59
CA GLN A 63 -28.50 -5.84 17.54
C GLN A 63 -27.03 -6.20 17.23
N PRO A 64 -26.19 -6.50 18.25
CA PRO A 64 -24.84 -6.99 18.02
C PRO A 64 -24.90 -8.36 17.32
N ILE A 65 -24.02 -8.53 16.33
CA ILE A 65 -23.88 -9.82 15.67
C ILE A 65 -23.14 -10.77 16.63
N MET A 66 -23.88 -11.67 17.24
CA MET A 66 -23.36 -12.74 18.09
C MET A 66 -23.33 -14.03 17.27
N THR A 67 -22.48 -14.08 16.25
CA THR A 67 -22.39 -15.26 15.40
C THR A 67 -21.27 -16.16 15.91
N ASP A 68 -21.60 -17.44 16.19
CA ASP A 68 -20.59 -18.46 16.43
C ASP A 68 -19.76 -18.64 15.14
N PRO A 69 -18.44 -18.41 15.18
CA PRO A 69 -17.58 -18.56 14.00
C PRO A 69 -17.69 -19.94 13.34
N SER A 70 -18.01 -20.98 14.11
CA SER A 70 -18.19 -22.34 13.59
C SER A 70 -19.44 -22.51 12.72
N SER A 71 -20.40 -21.60 12.83
CA SER A 71 -21.63 -21.62 12.04
C SER A 71 -21.49 -20.95 10.69
N LEU A 72 -20.46 -20.12 10.48
CA LEU A 72 -20.23 -19.39 9.25
C LEU A 72 -19.92 -20.33 8.08
N ARG A 73 -20.40 -20.02 6.89
CA ARG A 73 -20.22 -20.80 5.68
C ARG A 73 -19.95 -19.90 4.46
N GLY A 74 -19.15 -20.42 3.52
CA GLY A 74 -18.92 -19.74 2.25
C GLY A 74 -18.32 -18.35 2.40
N LYS A 75 -19.01 -17.34 1.86
CA LYS A 75 -18.58 -15.93 1.87
C LYS A 75 -18.69 -15.25 3.25
N GLU A 76 -19.37 -15.85 4.20
CA GLU A 76 -19.49 -15.34 5.57
C GLU A 76 -18.24 -15.60 6.39
N VAL A 77 -17.41 -16.56 5.98
CA VAL A 77 -16.15 -16.85 6.67
C VAL A 77 -15.16 -15.73 6.42
N PRO A 78 -14.66 -15.05 7.47
CA PRO A 78 -13.58 -14.08 7.33
C PRO A 78 -12.37 -14.70 6.65
N LEU A 79 -11.72 -13.93 5.78
CA LEU A 79 -10.57 -14.42 5.03
C LEU A 79 -9.59 -13.26 4.83
N GLU A 80 -8.31 -13.55 5.02
CA GLU A 80 -7.21 -12.66 4.69
C GLU A 80 -6.45 -13.24 3.50
N ILE A 81 -6.14 -12.39 2.52
CA ILE A 81 -5.43 -12.78 1.30
C ILE A 81 -4.32 -11.78 1.04
N GLU A 82 -3.11 -12.28 0.90
CA GLU A 82 -1.99 -11.53 0.37
C GLU A 82 -1.81 -11.87 -1.11
N VAL A 83 -1.77 -10.84 -1.97
CA VAL A 83 -1.45 -10.98 -3.39
C VAL A 83 -0.19 -10.21 -3.69
N ARG A 84 0.77 -10.88 -4.32
CA ARG A 84 2.04 -10.29 -4.76
C ARG A 84 2.06 -10.21 -6.27
N VAL A 85 2.27 -9.02 -6.78
CA VAL A 85 2.36 -8.74 -8.21
C VAL A 85 3.80 -8.38 -8.53
N ALA A 86 4.50 -9.28 -9.21
CA ALA A 86 5.85 -9.02 -9.69
C ALA A 86 5.82 -8.13 -10.95
N LEU A 87 6.71 -7.14 -11.00
CA LEU A 87 6.88 -6.26 -12.14
C LEU A 87 8.31 -6.38 -12.66
N PRO A 88 8.50 -6.32 -13.99
CA PRO A 88 9.80 -6.49 -14.63
C PRO A 88 10.74 -5.32 -14.33
N GLU A 89 12.02 -5.51 -14.67
CA GLU A 89 13.00 -4.45 -14.64
C GLU A 89 12.65 -3.34 -15.64
N THR A 90 12.30 -2.19 -15.10
CA THR A 90 11.99 -0.99 -15.89
C THR A 90 12.23 0.26 -15.05
N ARG A 91 12.43 1.40 -15.73
CA ARG A 91 12.49 2.71 -15.07
C ARG A 91 11.12 3.27 -14.73
N GLU A 92 10.08 2.75 -15.37
CA GLU A 92 8.71 3.19 -15.21
C GLU A 92 7.82 1.98 -14.89
N PRO A 93 7.91 1.43 -13.66
CA PRO A 93 7.11 0.28 -13.27
C PRO A 93 5.63 0.66 -13.24
N LYS A 94 4.79 -0.19 -13.84
CA LYS A 94 3.35 0.06 -13.96
C LYS A 94 2.55 -1.18 -13.59
N VAL A 95 1.41 -0.95 -12.96
CA VAL A 95 0.44 -1.98 -12.60
C VAL A 95 -0.97 -1.41 -12.72
N ALA A 96 -1.95 -2.24 -13.06
CA ALA A 96 -3.33 -1.78 -13.12
C ALA A 96 -3.84 -1.36 -11.74
N SER A 97 -4.46 -0.18 -11.65
CA SER A 97 -5.13 0.29 -10.44
C SER A 97 -6.35 -0.57 -10.11
N VAL A 98 -6.64 -0.68 -8.82
CA VAL A 98 -7.85 -1.33 -8.30
C VAL A 98 -8.71 -0.38 -7.44
N GLN A 99 -8.47 0.91 -7.56
CA GLN A 99 -9.21 1.97 -6.89
C GLN A 99 -10.72 1.89 -7.14
N ASP A 100 -11.13 1.54 -8.35
CA ASP A 100 -12.53 1.39 -8.74
C ASP A 100 -13.20 0.13 -8.18
N ILE A 101 -12.41 -0.86 -7.75
CA ILE A 101 -12.89 -2.09 -7.12
C ILE A 101 -12.98 -1.92 -5.59
N TRP A 102 -11.95 -1.31 -4.99
CA TRP A 102 -11.87 -1.05 -3.56
C TRP A 102 -11.49 0.40 -3.27
N ALA A 103 -12.40 1.13 -2.68
CA ALA A 103 -12.15 2.54 -2.32
C ALA A 103 -10.92 2.72 -1.39
N GLY A 104 -10.62 1.72 -0.55
CA GLY A 104 -9.42 1.73 0.30
C GLY A 104 -8.09 1.69 -0.47
N ALA A 105 -8.10 1.26 -1.72
CA ALA A 105 -6.90 1.26 -2.56
C ALA A 105 -6.47 2.67 -3.00
N ASP A 106 -7.41 3.63 -3.09
CA ASP A 106 -7.14 4.99 -3.58
C ASP A 106 -5.93 5.64 -2.88
N TRP A 107 -5.97 5.70 -1.56
CA TRP A 107 -4.91 6.33 -0.79
C TRP A 107 -3.62 5.50 -0.77
N ASN A 108 -3.75 4.20 -0.60
CA ASN A 108 -2.61 3.28 -0.55
C ASN A 108 -1.81 3.24 -1.87
N GLU A 109 -2.50 3.31 -3.01
CA GLU A 109 -1.86 3.41 -4.33
C GLU A 109 -1.13 4.74 -4.49
N LYS A 110 -1.72 5.86 -4.03
CA LYS A 110 -1.04 7.17 -4.01
C LYS A 110 0.22 7.17 -3.14
N GLU A 111 0.16 6.56 -1.95
CA GLU A 111 1.32 6.43 -1.07
C GLU A 111 2.42 5.59 -1.74
N THR A 112 2.07 4.47 -2.34
CA THR A 112 3.00 3.58 -3.03
C THR A 112 3.65 4.30 -4.22
N TRP A 113 2.87 5.02 -5.02
CA TRP A 113 3.43 5.83 -6.10
C TRP A 113 4.34 6.93 -5.57
N ASP A 114 3.90 7.67 -4.54
CA ASP A 114 4.66 8.79 -3.99
C ASP A 114 6.02 8.35 -3.43
N LEU A 115 6.06 7.24 -2.70
CA LEU A 115 7.25 6.78 -2.00
C LEU A 115 8.16 5.87 -2.84
N VAL A 116 7.59 5.03 -3.69
CA VAL A 116 8.32 3.99 -4.44
C VAL A 116 8.40 4.28 -5.94
N GLY A 117 7.40 4.98 -6.50
CA GLY A 117 7.38 5.34 -7.91
C GLY A 117 6.80 4.29 -8.84
N ILE A 118 5.98 3.37 -8.32
CA ILE A 118 5.19 2.45 -9.14
C ILE A 118 3.93 3.17 -9.59
N ASP A 119 3.71 3.27 -10.90
CA ASP A 119 2.54 3.91 -11.48
C ASP A 119 1.33 2.97 -11.51
N PHE A 120 0.15 3.48 -11.16
CA PHE A 120 -1.09 2.72 -11.14
C PHE A 120 -1.98 3.13 -12.32
N GLU A 121 -1.95 2.34 -13.38
CA GLU A 121 -2.69 2.62 -14.62
C GLU A 121 -4.19 2.61 -14.36
N GLY A 122 -4.85 3.70 -14.78
CA GLY A 122 -6.29 3.89 -14.57
C GLY A 122 -6.67 4.51 -13.22
N HIS A 123 -5.71 4.81 -12.37
CA HIS A 123 -5.98 5.53 -11.12
C HIS A 123 -6.44 6.97 -11.39
N VAL A 124 -7.56 7.37 -10.80
CA VAL A 124 -8.11 8.73 -10.96
C VAL A 124 -7.57 9.64 -9.87
N GLY A 125 -6.86 10.70 -10.28
CA GLY A 125 -6.38 11.73 -9.35
C GLY A 125 -5.08 11.38 -8.62
N MET A 126 -4.16 10.67 -9.29
CA MET A 126 -2.81 10.40 -8.78
C MET A 126 -2.10 11.69 -8.42
N ARG A 127 -1.57 11.77 -7.20
CA ARG A 127 -0.83 12.92 -6.67
C ARG A 127 0.00 12.53 -5.46
N ARG A 128 1.00 13.35 -5.12
CA ARG A 128 1.73 13.20 -3.86
C ARG A 128 0.81 13.40 -2.66
N VAL A 129 1.00 12.56 -1.64
CA VAL A 129 0.18 12.57 -0.41
C VAL A 129 1.03 12.62 0.84
N LEU A 130 2.25 12.13 0.82
CA LEU A 130 3.18 12.12 1.95
C LEU A 130 4.34 13.09 1.74
N GLN A 131 4.87 13.18 0.53
CA GLN A 131 5.95 14.11 0.22
C GLN A 131 5.42 15.52 -0.11
N PRO A 132 6.21 16.58 0.16
CA PRO A 132 5.88 17.94 -0.29
C PRO A 132 5.61 18.00 -1.79
N HIS A 133 4.69 18.87 -2.20
CA HIS A 133 4.34 19.04 -3.63
C HIS A 133 5.50 19.55 -4.48
N GLU A 134 6.46 20.25 -3.86
CA GLU A 134 7.67 20.79 -4.50
C GLU A 134 8.75 19.71 -4.69
N THR A 135 8.53 18.48 -4.21
CA THR A 135 9.49 17.39 -4.42
C THR A 135 9.74 17.17 -5.91
N PRO A 136 11.02 17.07 -6.34
CA PRO A 136 11.35 16.90 -7.74
C PRO A 136 10.62 15.72 -8.40
N VAL A 137 10.23 15.91 -9.66
CA VAL A 137 9.60 14.84 -10.45
C VAL A 137 10.56 13.65 -10.55
N GLY A 138 10.05 12.44 -10.37
CA GLY A 138 10.84 11.21 -10.41
C GLY A 138 11.65 10.92 -9.15
N PHE A 139 11.55 11.74 -8.11
CA PHE A 139 12.12 11.42 -6.80
C PHE A 139 11.13 10.62 -5.96
N HIS A 140 11.56 9.42 -5.56
CA HIS A 140 10.79 8.51 -4.72
C HIS A 140 11.72 7.93 -3.64
N PRO A 141 11.57 8.34 -2.37
CA PRO A 141 12.60 8.14 -1.33
C PRO A 141 12.85 6.69 -0.96
N LEU A 142 11.90 5.78 -1.20
CA LEU A 142 12.07 4.36 -0.87
C LEU A 142 12.70 3.54 -2.01
N GLN A 143 13.01 4.15 -3.14
CA GLN A 143 13.82 3.48 -4.16
C GLN A 143 15.23 3.23 -3.62
N LYS A 144 15.75 2.02 -3.78
CA LYS A 144 17.01 1.58 -3.16
C LYS A 144 18.25 2.30 -3.65
N GLN A 145 18.19 3.02 -4.78
CA GLN A 145 19.27 3.89 -5.22
C GLN A 145 19.45 5.13 -4.31
N HIS A 146 18.43 5.52 -3.56
CA HIS A 146 18.52 6.60 -2.60
C HIS A 146 19.10 6.05 -1.30
N LYS A 147 20.36 6.41 -1.02
CA LYS A 147 21.01 6.01 0.23
C LYS A 147 20.36 6.75 1.37
N LEU A 148 19.86 6.01 2.36
CA LEU A 148 19.49 6.58 3.64
C LEU A 148 20.74 7.18 4.28
N ARG A 149 20.63 8.43 4.73
CA ARG A 149 21.69 9.06 5.49
C ARG A 149 21.81 8.32 6.81
N TYR A 150 23.00 7.74 7.05
CA TYR A 150 23.29 7.14 8.35
C TYR A 150 23.60 8.29 9.30
N HIS A 151 22.76 8.47 10.30
CA HIS A 151 23.02 9.39 11.42
C HIS A 151 23.51 8.56 12.59
N ASP A 152 24.56 9.03 13.27
CA ASP A 152 24.93 8.49 14.56
C ASP A 152 23.76 8.72 15.55
N PHE A 153 23.67 7.86 16.57
CA PHE A 153 22.57 7.91 17.54
C PHE A 153 22.43 9.29 18.19
N GLU A 154 23.53 9.97 18.44
CA GLU A 154 23.55 11.33 18.99
C GLU A 154 22.96 12.36 18.02
N GLU A 155 23.29 12.26 16.71
CA GLU A 155 22.70 13.12 15.67
C GLU A 155 21.20 12.88 15.52
N MET A 156 20.75 11.64 15.59
CA MET A 156 19.33 11.30 15.55
C MET A 156 18.56 11.84 16.76
N TYR A 157 19.19 11.81 17.93
CA TYR A 157 18.59 12.35 19.15
C TYR A 157 18.45 13.87 19.11
N ASP A 158 19.46 14.56 18.60
CA ASP A 158 19.44 16.01 18.43
C ASP A 158 18.42 16.43 17.33
N ASP A 159 18.30 15.68 16.24
CA ASP A 159 17.31 15.92 15.19
C ASP A 159 15.88 15.62 15.68
N ALA A 160 15.68 14.59 16.49
CA ALA A 160 14.38 14.29 17.11
C ALA A 160 13.92 15.34 18.11
N GLN A 161 14.87 16.01 18.76
CA GLN A 161 14.62 17.14 19.67
C GLN A 161 14.59 18.50 18.96
N GLY A 162 14.69 18.53 17.65
CA GLY A 162 14.75 19.59 16.61
C GLY A 162 14.46 21.05 16.96
N PHE A 163 13.99 21.33 18.14
CA PHE A 163 13.79 22.68 18.69
C PHE A 163 15.01 23.21 19.47
N LEU A 164 16.07 22.40 19.62
CA LEU A 164 17.23 22.74 20.43
C LEU A 164 18.54 22.81 19.63
N ARG A 165 18.49 23.03 18.32
CA ARG A 165 19.70 23.36 17.54
C ARG A 165 20.36 24.59 18.15
N LYS A 166 21.47 24.36 18.81
CA LYS A 166 22.29 25.47 19.34
C LYS A 166 22.72 26.32 18.13
N PRO A 167 22.66 27.67 18.25
CA PRO A 167 23.10 28.56 17.16
C PRO A 167 24.56 28.32 16.69
N SER A 168 25.37 27.65 17.47
CA SER A 168 26.75 27.27 17.14
C SER A 168 26.85 26.18 16.07
N ASP A 169 25.78 25.42 15.80
CA ASP A 169 25.82 24.29 14.86
C ASP A 169 25.33 24.67 13.45
N ALA A 170 24.80 25.89 13.29
CA ALA A 170 24.32 26.41 12.01
C ALA A 170 25.42 26.60 10.94
N GLY A 171 26.69 26.47 11.31
CA GLY A 171 27.84 26.64 10.43
C GLY A 171 28.57 25.36 10.01
N LYS A 172 28.12 24.17 10.47
CA LYS A 172 28.84 22.89 10.22
C LYS A 172 28.21 21.99 9.20
N VAL A 173 27.29 22.48 8.39
CA VAL A 173 26.82 21.76 7.21
C VAL A 173 27.89 21.92 6.12
N LYS A 174 28.78 20.92 6.01
CA LYS A 174 29.64 20.72 4.85
C LYS A 174 29.01 19.73 3.92
#